data_e5ed9dc0d263afc2646ddec7cc88c9b8
#
_entry.id   e5ed9dc0d263afc2646ddec7cc88c9b8
#
_cell.length_a   1.000
_cell.length_b   1.000
_cell.length_c   1.000
_cell.angle_alpha   90.00
_cell.angle_beta   90.00
_cell.angle_gamma   90.00
#
_symmetry.space_group_name_H-M   'P 1'
#
loop_
_entity.id
_entity.type
_entity.pdbx_description
1 polymer ?
#
loop_
_entity_poly.entity_id
_entity_poly.type
_entity_poly.pdbx_seq_one_letter_code
_entity_poly.pdbx_strand_id
1 'polypeptide(L)'
;MTVEKQIQDKIYELINNVNKTIPADWDELYINSEMSETGGNVYFFFKVADNDNLFYSLLIPDDFKVDEKTFEKMDYQNYVLARELWNIFENNHMEVWKNASFIYKNNKLSSHFDYVDWNASQFGPTDRMNYFRYKYMKVAPKDNIQEQLFQKMEKYQSEFL
;
A
#
# COMPACT_ATOMS: atom_id res chain seq x y z
N MET A 1 -22.78 -9.69 -11.44
CA MET A 1 -21.98 -8.60 -10.83
C MET A 1 -20.93 -8.14 -11.81
N THR A 2 -20.79 -6.85 -12.01
CA THR A 2 -19.78 -6.29 -12.90
C THR A 2 -18.38 -6.46 -12.32
N VAL A 3 -17.36 -6.40 -13.17
CA VAL A 3 -15.96 -6.47 -12.73
C VAL A 3 -15.65 -5.27 -11.84
N GLU A 4 -16.12 -4.09 -12.21
CA GLU A 4 -15.92 -2.86 -11.43
C GLU A 4 -16.48 -3.00 -10.01
N LYS A 5 -17.65 -3.62 -9.87
CA LYS A 5 -18.26 -3.86 -8.57
C LYS A 5 -17.47 -4.87 -7.76
N GLN A 6 -16.97 -5.94 -8.40
CA GLN A 6 -16.10 -6.92 -7.73
C GLN A 6 -14.84 -6.25 -7.19
N ILE A 7 -14.20 -5.41 -8.00
CA ILE A 7 -12.98 -4.69 -7.61
C ILE A 7 -13.29 -3.76 -6.43
N GLN A 8 -14.34 -2.97 -6.54
CA GLN A 8 -14.73 -2.02 -5.50
C GLN A 8 -15.03 -2.71 -4.17
N ASP A 9 -15.81 -3.80 -4.21
CA ASP A 9 -16.16 -4.56 -3.01
C ASP A 9 -14.90 -5.15 -2.35
N LYS A 10 -13.96 -5.65 -3.14
CA LYS A 10 -12.73 -6.21 -2.60
C LYS A 10 -11.84 -5.14 -1.99
N ILE A 11 -11.77 -3.96 -2.58
CA ILE A 11 -11.03 -2.82 -2.01
C ILE A 11 -11.62 -2.46 -0.64
N TYR A 12 -12.95 -2.39 -0.53
CA TYR A 12 -13.60 -2.11 0.75
C TYR A 12 -13.34 -3.20 1.79
N GLU A 13 -13.34 -4.48 1.38
CA GLU A 13 -12.99 -5.57 2.28
C GLU A 13 -11.55 -5.41 2.82
N LEU A 14 -10.61 -5.08 1.94
CA LEU A 14 -9.22 -4.86 2.34
C LEU A 14 -9.11 -3.71 3.33
N ILE A 15 -9.74 -2.57 3.03
CA ILE A 15 -9.69 -1.40 3.91
C ILE A 15 -10.32 -1.72 5.26
N ASN A 16 -11.45 -2.43 5.28
CA ASN A 16 -12.10 -2.83 6.51
C ASN A 16 -11.21 -3.75 7.35
N ASN A 17 -10.49 -4.67 6.71
CA ASN A 17 -9.58 -5.54 7.44
C ASN A 17 -8.36 -4.80 7.96
N VAL A 18 -7.80 -3.88 7.17
CA VAL A 18 -6.72 -3.01 7.62
C VAL A 18 -7.19 -2.19 8.83
N ASN A 19 -8.40 -1.64 8.77
CA ASN A 19 -8.97 -0.89 9.89
C ASN A 19 -8.99 -1.73 11.18
N LYS A 20 -9.34 -3.01 11.08
CA LYS A 20 -9.35 -3.92 12.24
C LYS A 20 -7.93 -4.19 12.76
N THR A 21 -6.93 -4.08 11.91
CA THR A 21 -5.54 -4.28 12.28
C THR A 21 -4.97 -3.09 13.08
N ILE A 22 -5.57 -1.90 12.93
CA ILE A 22 -5.11 -0.68 13.58
C ILE A 22 -5.78 -0.55 14.96
N PRO A 23 -5.00 -0.54 16.05
CA PRO A 23 -5.54 -0.52 17.40
C PRO A 23 -5.83 0.89 17.94
N ALA A 24 -6.15 1.83 17.07
CA ALA A 24 -6.41 3.23 17.45
C ALA A 24 -7.33 3.87 16.43
N ASP A 25 -7.99 4.97 16.82
CA ASP A 25 -8.73 5.79 15.87
C ASP A 25 -7.74 6.53 14.97
N TRP A 26 -7.97 6.45 13.67
CA TRP A 26 -7.11 7.07 12.67
C TRP A 26 -7.93 7.97 11.75
N ASP A 27 -7.27 8.96 11.16
CA ASP A 27 -7.94 9.87 10.20
C ASP A 27 -7.28 9.89 8.82
N GLU A 28 -6.08 9.33 8.67
CA GLU A 28 -5.43 9.14 7.38
C GLU A 28 -4.87 7.73 7.31
N LEU A 29 -5.04 7.09 6.15
CA LEU A 29 -4.58 5.73 5.93
C LEU A 29 -3.95 5.63 4.54
N TYR A 30 -2.77 5.05 4.47
CA TYR A 30 -1.98 4.91 3.24
C TYR A 30 -1.59 3.45 3.10
N ILE A 31 -2.26 2.72 2.22
CA ILE A 31 -2.02 1.28 2.00
C ILE A 31 -1.28 1.11 0.70
N ASN A 32 -0.27 0.25 0.69
CA ASN A 32 0.44 -0.16 -0.51
C ASN A 32 0.53 -1.67 -0.59
N SER A 33 0.29 -2.22 -1.77
CA SER A 33 0.45 -3.63 -2.05
C SER A 33 1.31 -3.82 -3.29
N GLU A 34 2.36 -4.63 -3.17
CA GLU A 34 3.11 -5.14 -4.32
C GLU A 34 2.66 -6.58 -4.52
N MET A 35 2.40 -6.97 -5.79
CA MET A 35 1.89 -8.30 -6.09
C MET A 35 2.42 -8.80 -7.42
N SER A 36 2.78 -10.08 -7.45
CA SER A 36 3.19 -10.78 -8.66
C SER A 36 2.55 -12.16 -8.67
N GLU A 37 2.84 -12.94 -9.71
CA GLU A 37 2.34 -14.31 -9.80
C GLU A 37 2.83 -15.19 -8.65
N THR A 38 4.02 -14.91 -8.12
CA THR A 38 4.68 -15.77 -7.14
C THR A 38 4.56 -15.28 -5.71
N GLY A 39 4.02 -14.09 -5.48
CA GLY A 39 3.88 -13.55 -4.13
C GLY A 39 3.73 -12.05 -4.11
N GLY A 40 3.82 -11.48 -2.93
CA GLY A 40 3.69 -10.05 -2.74
C GLY A 40 3.65 -9.68 -1.28
N ASN A 41 3.26 -8.44 -1.02
CA ASN A 41 3.14 -7.93 0.34
C ASN A 41 2.06 -6.86 0.42
N VAL A 42 1.67 -6.54 1.65
CA VAL A 42 0.84 -5.38 1.96
C VAL A 42 1.47 -4.69 3.16
N TYR A 43 1.66 -3.39 3.07
CA TYR A 43 2.02 -2.59 4.22
C TYR A 43 1.21 -1.30 4.19
N PHE A 44 1.13 -0.64 5.34
CA PHE A 44 0.39 0.61 5.42
C PHE A 44 0.98 1.52 6.49
N PHE A 45 0.66 2.80 6.33
CA PHE A 45 0.95 3.84 7.31
C PHE A 45 -0.37 4.50 7.69
N PHE A 46 -0.47 4.96 8.91
CA PHE A 46 -1.68 5.64 9.38
C PHE A 46 -1.33 6.77 10.33
N LYS A 47 -2.20 7.77 10.32
CA LYS A 47 -2.11 8.90 11.25
C LYS A 47 -3.22 8.74 12.27
N VAL A 48 -2.84 8.68 13.54
CA VAL A 48 -3.81 8.60 14.64
C VAL A 48 -4.53 9.94 14.76
N ALA A 49 -5.84 9.90 15.02
CA ALA A 49 -6.64 11.11 15.18
C ALA A 49 -6.03 12.02 16.26
N ASP A 50 -6.00 13.32 15.97
CA ASP A 50 -5.45 14.35 16.85
C ASP A 50 -3.95 14.20 17.16
N ASN A 51 -3.22 13.46 16.28
CA ASN A 51 -1.78 13.26 16.41
C ASN A 51 -1.12 13.42 15.04
N ASP A 52 -0.05 14.18 14.95
CA ASP A 52 0.62 14.43 13.67
C ASP A 52 1.59 13.32 13.27
N ASN A 53 1.81 12.32 14.14
CA ASN A 53 2.72 11.22 13.85
C ASN A 53 2.11 10.21 12.91
N LEU A 54 2.92 9.73 11.96
CA LEU A 54 2.58 8.63 11.08
C LEU A 54 3.18 7.34 11.65
N PHE A 55 2.37 6.31 11.73
CA PHE A 55 2.78 5.01 12.25
C PHE A 55 2.89 4.01 11.11
N TYR A 56 3.85 3.11 11.22
CA TYR A 56 4.09 2.07 10.23
C TYR A 56 3.49 0.75 10.69
N SER A 57 2.81 0.04 9.78
CA SER A 57 2.07 -1.18 10.12
C SER A 57 2.91 -2.24 10.83
N LEU A 58 4.14 -2.48 10.38
CA LEU A 58 4.97 -3.54 10.97
C LEU A 58 5.48 -3.18 12.38
N LEU A 59 5.33 -1.95 12.80
CA LEU A 59 5.69 -1.51 14.15
C LEU A 59 4.49 -1.50 15.12
N ILE A 60 3.30 -1.89 14.64
CA ILE A 60 2.11 -1.92 15.52
C ILE A 60 2.32 -2.74 16.78
N PRO A 61 2.91 -3.95 16.73
CA PRO A 61 3.13 -4.70 17.97
C PRO A 61 3.95 -3.92 19.00
N ASP A 62 5.01 -3.25 18.58
CA ASP A 62 5.87 -2.47 19.48
C ASP A 62 5.23 -1.15 19.91
N ASP A 63 4.68 -0.40 18.95
CA ASP A 63 4.14 0.94 19.20
C ASP A 63 2.84 0.91 20.03
N PHE A 64 2.04 -0.14 19.89
CA PHE A 64 0.73 -0.25 20.54
C PHE A 64 0.61 -1.44 21.47
N LYS A 65 1.71 -2.17 21.70
CA LYS A 65 1.76 -3.34 22.60
C LYS A 65 0.72 -4.40 22.22
N VAL A 66 0.59 -4.65 20.93
CA VAL A 66 -0.26 -5.72 20.39
C VAL A 66 0.55 -7.01 20.33
N ASP A 67 -0.08 -8.12 20.67
CA ASP A 67 0.56 -9.43 20.54
C ASP A 67 1.01 -9.68 19.11
N GLU A 68 2.29 -10.06 18.95
CA GLU A 68 2.91 -10.21 17.63
C GLU A 68 2.20 -11.25 16.77
N LYS A 69 1.85 -12.40 17.35
CA LYS A 69 1.17 -13.47 16.61
C LYS A 69 -0.24 -13.07 16.20
N THR A 70 -0.94 -12.33 17.05
CA THR A 70 -2.26 -11.80 16.73
C THR A 70 -2.17 -10.81 15.57
N PHE A 71 -1.18 -9.94 15.61
CA PHE A 71 -0.95 -8.98 14.53
C PHE A 71 -0.62 -9.70 13.21
N GLU A 72 0.29 -10.65 13.24
CA GLU A 72 0.70 -11.41 12.04
C GLU A 72 -0.47 -12.09 11.35
N LYS A 73 -1.40 -12.63 12.13
CA LYS A 73 -2.61 -13.27 11.62
C LYS A 73 -3.50 -12.28 10.86
N MET A 74 -3.72 -11.11 11.44
CA MET A 74 -4.51 -10.05 10.81
C MET A 74 -3.82 -9.49 9.58
N ASP A 75 -2.51 -9.31 9.67
CA ASP A 75 -1.70 -8.80 8.57
C ASP A 75 -1.67 -9.77 7.39
N TYR A 76 -1.58 -11.07 7.68
CA TYR A 76 -1.69 -12.09 6.63
C TYR A 76 -3.04 -12.04 5.92
N GLN A 77 -4.12 -11.76 6.64
CA GLN A 77 -5.43 -11.61 6.01
C GLN A 77 -5.47 -10.40 5.07
N ASN A 78 -4.76 -9.33 5.38
CA ASN A 78 -4.60 -8.20 4.47
C ASN A 78 -3.95 -8.65 3.15
N TYR A 79 -2.90 -9.46 3.25
CA TYR A 79 -2.26 -10.05 2.07
C TYR A 79 -3.23 -10.90 1.25
N VAL A 80 -4.01 -11.77 1.91
CA VAL A 80 -4.99 -12.63 1.24
C VAL A 80 -5.98 -11.80 0.44
N LEU A 81 -6.51 -10.72 1.05
CA LEU A 81 -7.47 -9.85 0.37
C LEU A 81 -6.85 -9.11 -0.82
N ALA A 82 -5.62 -8.65 -0.69
CA ALA A 82 -4.90 -8.02 -1.80
C ALA A 82 -4.64 -9.03 -2.93
N ARG A 83 -4.31 -10.29 -2.60
CA ARG A 83 -4.16 -11.36 -3.59
C ARG A 83 -5.48 -11.64 -4.30
N GLU A 84 -6.57 -11.66 -3.57
CA GLU A 84 -7.89 -11.86 -4.17
C GLU A 84 -8.24 -10.71 -5.12
N LEU A 85 -7.89 -9.48 -4.76
CA LEU A 85 -8.07 -8.33 -5.65
C LEU A 85 -7.28 -8.50 -6.94
N TRP A 86 -6.02 -8.91 -6.85
CA TRP A 86 -5.16 -9.19 -8.00
C TRP A 86 -5.78 -10.28 -8.88
N ASN A 87 -6.30 -11.34 -8.26
CA ASN A 87 -6.93 -12.46 -8.96
C ASN A 87 -8.20 -12.03 -9.73
N ILE A 88 -8.93 -11.04 -9.24
CA ILE A 88 -10.09 -10.51 -9.97
C ILE A 88 -9.64 -9.95 -11.32
N PHE A 89 -8.53 -9.21 -11.36
CA PHE A 89 -7.98 -8.70 -12.61
C PHE A 89 -7.58 -9.84 -13.55
N GLU A 90 -6.83 -10.81 -13.04
CA GLU A 90 -6.38 -11.94 -13.83
C GLU A 90 -7.56 -12.77 -14.37
N ASN A 91 -8.52 -13.09 -13.53
CA ASN A 91 -9.67 -13.92 -13.91
C ASN A 91 -10.59 -13.24 -14.93
N ASN A 92 -10.53 -11.93 -15.04
CA ASN A 92 -11.31 -11.16 -15.99
C ASN A 92 -10.48 -10.72 -17.21
N HIS A 93 -9.30 -11.30 -17.39
CA HIS A 93 -8.41 -11.02 -18.52
C HIS A 93 -7.99 -9.57 -18.62
N MET A 94 -7.94 -8.88 -17.49
CA MET A 94 -7.43 -7.52 -17.40
C MET A 94 -5.93 -7.57 -17.15
N GLU A 95 -5.21 -6.52 -17.56
CA GLU A 95 -3.80 -6.38 -17.20
C GLU A 95 -3.67 -6.37 -15.69
N VAL A 96 -2.82 -7.27 -15.14
CA VAL A 96 -2.62 -7.36 -13.71
C VAL A 96 -1.71 -6.23 -13.24
N TRP A 97 -2.11 -5.58 -12.17
CA TRP A 97 -1.28 -4.54 -11.56
C TRP A 97 -0.09 -5.18 -10.83
N LYS A 98 0.99 -4.41 -10.73
CA LYS A 98 2.18 -4.82 -10.00
C LYS A 98 2.26 -4.13 -8.65
N ASN A 99 1.62 -2.97 -8.54
CA ASN A 99 1.54 -2.21 -7.30
C ASN A 99 0.17 -1.54 -7.23
N ALA A 100 -0.45 -1.57 -6.06
CA ALA A 100 -1.73 -0.91 -5.82
C ALA A 100 -1.63 -0.09 -4.55
N SER A 101 -2.12 1.14 -4.61
CA SER A 101 -2.10 2.06 -3.46
C SER A 101 -3.50 2.55 -3.17
N PHE A 102 -3.88 2.54 -1.91
CA PHE A 102 -5.20 2.99 -1.46
C PHE A 102 -4.99 4.05 -0.39
N ILE A 103 -5.49 5.25 -0.66
CA ILE A 103 -5.28 6.41 0.20
C ILE A 103 -6.64 6.88 0.72
N TYR A 104 -6.80 6.89 2.03
CA TYR A 104 -8.00 7.43 2.66
C TYR A 104 -7.61 8.68 3.45
N LYS A 105 -8.11 9.81 3.00
CA LYS A 105 -7.78 11.11 3.57
C LYS A 105 -8.92 12.08 3.29
N ASN A 106 -9.27 12.92 4.26
CA ASN A 106 -10.35 13.92 4.13
C ASN A 106 -11.67 13.26 3.73
N ASN A 107 -11.97 12.09 4.32
CA ASN A 107 -13.18 11.30 4.04
C ASN A 107 -13.31 10.86 2.58
N LYS A 108 -12.18 10.78 1.86
CA LYS A 108 -12.14 10.32 0.47
C LYS A 108 -11.17 9.16 0.32
N LEU A 109 -11.61 8.13 -0.40
CA LEU A 109 -10.77 7.02 -0.80
C LEU A 109 -10.31 7.25 -2.24
N SER A 110 -9.01 7.15 -2.49
CA SER A 110 -8.47 7.10 -3.84
C SER A 110 -7.70 5.82 -4.03
N SER A 111 -7.78 5.24 -5.23
CA SER A 111 -7.14 4.00 -5.60
C SER A 111 -6.23 4.23 -6.79
N HIS A 112 -5.01 3.70 -6.73
CA HIS A 112 -4.01 3.86 -7.78
C HIS A 112 -3.45 2.49 -8.13
N PHE A 113 -3.59 2.09 -9.37
CA PHE A 113 -3.02 0.82 -9.87
C PHE A 113 -1.84 1.15 -10.75
N ASP A 114 -0.71 0.49 -10.49
CA ASP A 114 0.56 0.74 -11.15
C ASP A 114 1.03 -0.54 -11.83
N TYR A 115 1.38 -0.43 -13.09
CA TYR A 115 1.80 -1.56 -13.94
C TYR A 115 3.31 -1.55 -14.19
N VAL A 116 4.03 -0.70 -13.50
CA VAL A 116 5.49 -0.57 -13.61
C VAL A 116 6.17 -1.82 -13.08
N ASP A 117 7.10 -2.35 -13.86
CA ASP A 117 7.87 -3.52 -13.41
C ASP A 117 9.02 -3.07 -12.50
N TRP A 118 8.68 -2.78 -11.25
CA TRP A 118 9.65 -2.36 -10.25
C TRP A 118 10.64 -3.46 -9.90
N ASN A 119 10.24 -4.74 -10.03
CA ASN A 119 11.12 -5.86 -9.74
C ASN A 119 12.25 -5.98 -10.76
N ALA A 120 12.02 -5.55 -12.00
CA ALA A 120 13.05 -5.50 -13.02
C ALA A 120 13.94 -4.25 -12.92
N SER A 121 13.59 -3.33 -12.02
CA SER A 121 14.34 -2.09 -11.83
C SER A 121 15.51 -2.28 -10.86
N GLN A 122 16.38 -1.26 -10.81
CA GLN A 122 17.46 -1.21 -9.84
C GLN A 122 16.98 -0.75 -8.44
N PHE A 123 15.71 -0.34 -8.31
CA PHE A 123 15.18 0.22 -7.07
C PHE A 123 14.68 -0.90 -6.16
N GLY A 124 15.31 -1.04 -4.99
CA GLY A 124 14.98 -2.08 -4.02
C GLY A 124 13.74 -1.76 -3.19
N PRO A 125 13.33 -2.70 -2.29
CA PRO A 125 12.14 -2.53 -1.46
C PRO A 125 12.15 -1.26 -0.61
N THR A 126 13.30 -0.92 -0.02
CA THR A 126 13.43 0.28 0.81
C THR A 126 13.22 1.55 -0.03
N ASP A 127 13.81 1.59 -1.22
CA ASP A 127 13.65 2.72 -2.13
C ASP A 127 12.20 2.88 -2.55
N ARG A 128 11.53 1.77 -2.85
CA ARG A 128 10.13 1.79 -3.28
C ARG A 128 9.21 2.26 -2.15
N MET A 129 9.45 1.80 -0.92
CA MET A 129 8.68 2.26 0.24
C MET A 129 8.88 3.75 0.49
N ASN A 130 10.13 4.23 0.43
CA ASN A 130 10.43 5.65 0.62
C ASN A 130 9.80 6.50 -0.48
N TYR A 131 9.79 6.01 -1.70
CA TYR A 131 9.14 6.69 -2.83
C TYR A 131 7.62 6.78 -2.62
N PHE A 132 6.98 5.70 -2.14
CA PHE A 132 5.57 5.70 -1.77
C PHE A 132 5.28 6.77 -0.72
N ARG A 133 6.10 6.84 0.32
CA ARG A 133 5.95 7.86 1.36
C ARG A 133 6.09 9.28 0.81
N TYR A 134 7.06 9.49 -0.04
CA TYR A 134 7.27 10.78 -0.70
C TYR A 134 6.06 11.16 -1.56
N LYS A 135 5.61 10.24 -2.40
CA LYS A 135 4.57 10.49 -3.40
C LYS A 135 3.19 10.71 -2.77
N TYR A 136 2.81 9.88 -1.82
CA TYR A 136 1.45 9.86 -1.27
C TYR A 136 1.34 10.49 0.12
N MET A 137 2.35 10.39 0.94
CA MET A 137 2.34 10.90 2.30
C MET A 137 3.04 12.25 2.40
N LYS A 138 3.64 12.71 1.31
CA LYS A 138 4.35 14.00 1.21
C LYS A 138 5.50 14.11 2.22
N VAL A 139 6.17 13.01 2.46
CA VAL A 139 7.39 12.99 3.27
C VAL A 139 8.53 13.53 2.40
N ALA A 140 9.14 14.62 2.83
CA ALA A 140 10.22 15.26 2.07
C ALA A 140 11.44 14.34 1.93
N PRO A 141 12.20 14.44 0.83
CA PRO A 141 13.48 13.73 0.73
C PRO A 141 14.40 14.14 1.87
N LYS A 142 15.13 13.18 2.43
CA LYS A 142 16.02 13.44 3.56
C LYS A 142 17.28 14.23 3.18
N ASP A 143 17.67 14.17 1.90
CA ASP A 143 18.86 14.84 1.35
C ASP A 143 18.78 14.93 -0.18
N ASN A 144 19.78 15.55 -0.81
CA ASN A 144 19.83 15.70 -2.25
C ASN A 144 19.98 14.37 -2.99
N ILE A 145 20.63 13.39 -2.38
CA ILE A 145 20.80 12.06 -2.97
C ILE A 145 19.45 11.37 -3.11
N GLN A 146 18.64 11.43 -2.06
CA GLN A 146 17.30 10.84 -2.08
C GLN A 146 16.38 11.61 -3.05
N GLU A 147 16.49 12.93 -3.11
CA GLU A 147 15.73 13.74 -4.06
C GLU A 147 16.03 13.32 -5.51
N GLN A 148 17.31 13.14 -5.85
CA GLN A 148 17.71 12.68 -7.17
C GLN A 148 17.22 11.25 -7.44
N LEU A 149 17.25 10.38 -6.43
CA LEU A 149 16.74 9.02 -6.53
C LEU A 149 15.25 9.03 -6.90
N PHE A 150 14.46 9.84 -6.22
CA PHE A 150 13.02 9.95 -6.49
C PHE A 150 12.75 10.49 -7.89
N GLN A 151 13.58 11.43 -8.38
CA GLN A 151 13.46 11.92 -9.75
C GLN A 151 13.71 10.80 -10.77
N LYS A 152 14.69 9.95 -10.51
CA LYS A 152 14.97 8.78 -11.36
C LYS A 152 13.81 7.78 -11.33
N MET A 153 13.22 7.58 -10.16
CA MET A 153 12.07 6.69 -10.01
C MET A 153 10.83 7.23 -10.72
N GLU A 154 10.59 8.52 -10.65
CA GLU A 154 9.51 9.17 -11.39
C GLU A 154 9.69 9.00 -12.91
N LYS A 155 10.91 9.19 -13.39
CA LYS A 155 11.23 8.98 -14.80
C LYS A 155 11.02 7.53 -15.23
N TYR A 156 11.49 6.60 -14.42
CA TYR A 156 11.29 5.16 -14.68
C TYR A 156 9.80 4.84 -14.76
N GLN A 157 9.03 5.31 -13.78
CA GLN A 157 7.59 5.10 -13.74
C GLN A 157 6.90 5.68 -14.99
N SER A 158 7.31 6.85 -15.44
CA SER A 158 6.69 7.51 -16.61
C SER A 158 6.89 6.73 -17.90
N GLU A 159 7.91 5.89 -17.99
CA GLU A 159 8.17 5.07 -19.17
C GLU A 159 7.14 3.96 -19.39
N PHE A 160 6.32 3.68 -18.39
CA PHE A 160 5.26 2.65 -18.45
C PHE A 160 3.86 3.25 -18.64
N LEU A 161 3.75 4.54 -18.79
CA LEU A 161 2.45 5.22 -18.99
C LEU A 161 2.05 5.31 -20.45
#